data_9798cacd84cb8bf40c15a9f9eecc9eb6
#
_entry.id   9798cacd84cb8bf40c15a9f9eecc9eb6
#
_cell.length_a   1.000
_cell.length_b   1.000
_cell.length_c   1.000
_cell.angle_alpha   90.00
_cell.angle_beta   90.00
_cell.angle_gamma   90.00
#
_symmetry.space_group_name_H-M   'P 1'
#
loop_
_entity.id
_entity.type
_entity.pdbx_description
1 polymer ?
#
loop_
_entity_poly.entity_id
_entity_poly.type
_entity_poly.pdbx_seq_one_letter_code
_entity_poly.pdbx_strand_id
1 'polypeptide(L)'
;MPYILSPSTLELMKECPRCFRLHFNKKIKRPEQIFPSLPSGMDRILKKHFDNFMEIDKLPPELERYEECKKLTLFKNKRLLEIWRNPRKGIRFEDENGNILRGAIDNLLKNKEKIIVLDYKTRGYELKETTPNYYKDQLDIYNFLLRKNGYETEDYSYLLFYYPEEVNKRGNIVFNTKLLKIQVNTKNAEEIWKKALSILSGDIPESSENCQFCKWARKVA
;
A
#
# COMPACT_ATOMS: atom_id res chain seq x y z
N MET A 1 13.06 21.48 8.07
CA MET A 1 12.98 20.15 8.72
C MET A 1 12.63 19.11 7.66
N PRO A 2 13.26 17.97 7.66
CA PRO A 2 12.97 16.91 6.69
C PRO A 2 11.54 16.36 6.86
N TYR A 3 10.96 15.91 5.77
CA TYR A 3 9.61 15.35 5.74
C TYR A 3 9.68 13.80 5.75
N ILE A 4 8.71 13.16 6.40
CA ILE A 4 8.53 11.72 6.37
C ILE A 4 7.20 11.45 5.67
N LEU A 5 7.27 10.91 4.44
CA LEU A 5 6.13 10.60 3.60
C LEU A 5 5.91 9.09 3.49
N SER A 6 4.69 8.71 3.12
CA SER A 6 4.27 7.32 2.92
C SER A 6 3.21 7.25 1.82
N PRO A 7 2.88 6.09 1.26
CA PRO A 7 1.79 5.96 0.28
C PRO A 7 0.49 6.63 0.73
N SER A 8 0.07 6.47 1.98
CA SER A 8 -1.14 7.10 2.51
C SER A 8 -1.07 8.62 2.57
N THR A 9 0.10 9.19 2.90
CA THR A 9 0.26 10.66 2.88
C THR A 9 0.35 11.22 1.46
N LEU A 10 0.90 10.45 0.52
CA LEU A 10 0.92 10.79 -0.90
C LEU A 10 -0.48 10.69 -1.52
N GLU A 11 -1.32 9.74 -1.05
CA GLU A 11 -2.73 9.69 -1.43
C GLU A 11 -3.49 10.94 -0.95
N LEU A 12 -3.22 11.42 0.28
CA LEU A 12 -3.77 12.70 0.76
C LEU A 12 -3.39 13.88 -0.16
N MET A 13 -2.14 13.89 -0.68
CA MET A 13 -1.72 14.90 -1.66
C MET A 13 -2.53 14.81 -2.96
N LYS A 14 -2.77 13.60 -3.45
CA LYS A 14 -3.53 13.33 -4.67
C LYS A 14 -5.00 13.74 -4.51
N GLU A 15 -5.60 13.45 -3.36
CA GLU A 15 -6.96 13.87 -3.04
C GLU A 15 -7.07 15.41 -2.90
N CYS A 16 -6.14 16.06 -2.20
CA CYS A 16 -6.14 17.50 -2.02
C CYS A 16 -4.76 18.02 -1.60
N PRO A 17 -4.03 18.69 -2.50
CA PRO A 17 -2.71 19.22 -2.22
C PRO A 17 -2.71 20.27 -1.09
N ARG A 18 -3.78 21.05 -0.95
CA ARG A 18 -3.95 22.00 0.17
C ARG A 18 -4.01 21.27 1.51
N CYS A 19 -4.84 20.24 1.66
CA CYS A 19 -4.90 19.45 2.89
C CYS A 19 -3.54 18.81 3.22
N PHE A 20 -2.85 18.29 2.21
CA PHE A 20 -1.52 17.72 2.36
C PHE A 20 -0.52 18.76 2.87
N ARG A 21 -0.46 19.93 2.26
CA ARG A 21 0.42 21.03 2.66
C ARG A 21 0.13 21.49 4.10
N LEU A 22 -1.14 21.68 4.45
CA LEU A 22 -1.56 22.08 5.80
C LEU A 22 -1.21 21.01 6.85
N HIS A 23 -1.37 19.74 6.52
CA HIS A 23 -1.02 18.62 7.40
C HIS A 23 0.45 18.67 7.83
N PHE A 24 1.36 18.84 6.89
CA PHE A 24 2.79 18.78 7.17
C PHE A 24 3.35 20.09 7.73
N ASN A 25 3.01 21.22 7.12
CA ASN A 25 3.65 22.50 7.43
C ASN A 25 2.95 23.29 8.53
N LYS A 26 1.64 23.15 8.67
CA LYS A 26 0.85 23.85 9.70
C LYS A 26 0.34 22.94 10.82
N LYS A 27 0.58 21.63 10.72
CA LYS A 27 0.05 20.61 11.64
C LYS A 27 -1.48 20.55 11.70
N ILE A 28 -2.15 21.12 10.70
CA ILE A 28 -3.62 21.10 10.57
C ILE A 28 -3.99 19.81 9.86
N LYS A 29 -4.55 18.87 10.62
CA LYS A 29 -4.98 17.55 10.10
C LYS A 29 -6.47 17.58 9.75
N ARG A 30 -6.86 16.71 8.80
CA ARG A 30 -8.28 16.39 8.62
C ARG A 30 -8.83 15.72 9.89
N PRO A 31 -10.12 15.91 10.21
CA PRO A 31 -10.75 15.14 11.28
C PRO A 31 -10.52 13.64 11.11
N GLU A 32 -10.31 12.96 12.22
CA GLU A 32 -10.13 11.50 12.22
C GLU A 32 -11.40 10.82 11.72
N GLN A 33 -11.21 9.81 10.88
CA GLN A 33 -12.29 8.98 10.38
C GLN A 33 -12.41 7.71 11.23
N ILE A 34 -13.53 7.01 11.10
CA ILE A 34 -13.76 5.74 11.79
C ILE A 34 -12.67 4.74 11.41
N PHE A 35 -12.04 4.17 12.43
CA PHE A 35 -10.98 3.17 12.24
C PHE A 35 -11.55 1.91 11.56
N PRO A 36 -10.98 1.45 10.44
CA PRO A 36 -11.44 0.28 9.70
C PRO A 36 -11.04 -1.02 10.42
N SER A 37 -11.76 -1.39 11.48
CA SER A 37 -11.42 -2.51 12.37
C SER A 37 -11.39 -3.86 11.66
N LEU A 38 -12.34 -4.15 10.78
CA LEU A 38 -12.39 -5.42 10.05
C LEU A 38 -11.19 -5.59 9.10
N PRO A 39 -10.86 -4.64 8.20
CA PRO A 39 -9.65 -4.73 7.38
C PRO A 39 -8.38 -4.89 8.22
N SER A 40 -8.25 -4.19 9.34
CA SER A 40 -7.08 -4.31 10.23
C SER A 40 -6.99 -5.69 10.90
N GLY A 41 -8.12 -6.26 11.31
CA GLY A 41 -8.19 -7.63 11.84
C GLY A 41 -7.81 -8.66 10.78
N MET A 42 -8.34 -8.52 9.57
CA MET A 42 -8.02 -9.37 8.43
C MET A 42 -6.53 -9.32 8.07
N ASP A 43 -5.95 -8.13 7.96
CA ASP A 43 -4.52 -7.94 7.68
C ASP A 43 -3.63 -8.76 8.65
N ARG A 44 -3.95 -8.71 9.95
CA ARG A 44 -3.19 -9.44 10.96
C ARG A 44 -3.26 -10.95 10.79
N ILE A 45 -4.45 -11.51 10.53
CA ILE A 45 -4.59 -12.96 10.37
C ILE A 45 -4.02 -13.45 9.03
N LEU A 46 -4.12 -12.65 7.97
CA LEU A 46 -3.53 -12.96 6.67
C LEU A 46 -1.99 -12.99 6.76
N LYS A 47 -1.35 -12.03 7.39
CA LYS A 47 0.09 -12.05 7.60
C LYS A 47 0.53 -13.31 8.33
N LYS A 48 -0.18 -13.71 9.39
CA LYS A 48 0.10 -14.97 10.10
C LYS A 48 -0.11 -16.19 9.22
N HIS A 49 -1.17 -16.22 8.42
CA HIS A 49 -1.47 -17.31 7.49
C HIS A 49 -0.32 -17.49 6.48
N PHE A 50 0.13 -16.42 5.84
CA PHE A 50 1.25 -16.47 4.91
C PHE A 50 2.58 -16.84 5.58
N ASP A 51 2.81 -16.40 6.82
CA ASP A 51 4.00 -16.77 7.59
C ASP A 51 4.04 -18.28 7.88
N ASN A 52 2.90 -18.90 8.19
CA ASN A 52 2.81 -20.35 8.37
C ASN A 52 3.18 -21.11 7.08
N PHE A 53 2.72 -20.63 5.91
CA PHE A 53 3.08 -21.23 4.62
C PHE A 53 4.55 -21.01 4.27
N MET A 54 5.10 -19.85 4.62
CA MET A 54 6.53 -19.57 4.46
C MET A 54 7.41 -20.53 5.28
N GLU A 55 6.99 -20.88 6.50
CA GLU A 55 7.72 -21.80 7.39
C GLU A 55 7.80 -23.23 6.82
N ILE A 56 6.77 -23.67 6.09
CA ILE A 56 6.74 -25.00 5.46
C ILE A 56 7.15 -25.00 3.99
N ASP A 57 7.67 -23.87 3.49
CA ASP A 57 8.12 -23.68 2.11
C ASP A 57 7.06 -23.98 1.05
N LYS A 58 5.83 -23.53 1.27
CA LYS A 58 4.72 -23.70 0.34
C LYS A 58 4.06 -22.37 0.00
N LEU A 59 3.41 -22.30 -1.14
CA LEU A 59 2.47 -21.25 -1.43
C LEU A 59 1.13 -21.53 -0.75
N PRO A 60 0.43 -20.51 -0.23
CA PRO A 60 -0.92 -20.70 0.27
C PRO A 60 -1.89 -20.98 -0.88
N PRO A 61 -3.01 -21.70 -0.62
CA PRO A 61 -3.96 -22.17 -1.64
C PRO A 61 -4.50 -21.06 -2.54
N GLU A 62 -4.68 -19.85 -2.01
CA GLU A 62 -5.14 -18.68 -2.75
C GLU A 62 -4.14 -18.16 -3.78
N LEU A 63 -2.88 -18.56 -3.72
CA LEU A 63 -1.87 -18.33 -4.76
C LEU A 63 -1.62 -19.58 -5.60
N GLU A 64 -1.56 -20.76 -4.98
CA GLU A 64 -1.22 -22.03 -5.63
C GLU A 64 -2.18 -22.37 -6.79
N ARG A 65 -3.46 -21.96 -6.69
CA ARG A 65 -4.47 -22.17 -7.74
C ARG A 65 -4.22 -21.37 -9.03
N TYR A 66 -3.35 -20.35 -9.01
CA TYR A 66 -2.99 -19.57 -10.19
C TYR A 66 -1.74 -20.12 -10.85
N GLU A 67 -1.84 -20.47 -12.14
CA GLU A 67 -0.74 -21.08 -12.90
C GLU A 67 0.53 -20.22 -12.90
N GLU A 68 0.37 -18.91 -13.03
CA GLU A 68 1.50 -17.97 -13.00
C GLU A 68 2.23 -17.89 -11.66
N CYS A 69 1.59 -18.35 -10.56
CA CYS A 69 2.21 -18.35 -9.23
C CYS A 69 2.99 -19.63 -8.92
N LYS A 70 2.74 -20.75 -9.62
CA LYS A 70 3.32 -22.06 -9.30
C LYS A 70 4.85 -22.12 -9.29
N LYS A 71 5.51 -21.20 -10.01
CA LYS A 71 6.98 -21.09 -10.05
C LYS A 71 7.54 -20.09 -9.03
N LEU A 72 6.66 -19.42 -8.30
CA LEU A 72 7.04 -18.43 -7.29
C LEU A 72 7.23 -19.09 -5.93
N THR A 73 7.97 -18.43 -5.05
CA THR A 73 8.10 -18.81 -3.65
C THR A 73 7.84 -17.61 -2.75
N LEU A 74 7.47 -17.83 -1.51
CA LEU A 74 7.40 -16.75 -0.51
C LEU A 74 8.82 -16.26 -0.16
N PHE A 75 8.95 -14.96 0.10
CA PHE A 75 10.21 -14.38 0.55
C PHE A 75 10.49 -14.78 1.99
N LYS A 76 11.55 -15.59 2.21
CA LYS A 76 11.79 -16.31 3.47
C LYS A 76 12.45 -15.51 4.61
N ASN A 77 12.77 -14.25 4.43
CA ASN A 77 13.37 -13.47 5.50
C ASN A 77 12.30 -12.85 6.42
N LYS A 78 11.80 -13.66 7.35
CA LYS A 78 10.75 -13.28 8.32
C LYS A 78 11.14 -12.01 9.12
N ARG A 79 12.38 -11.96 9.63
CA ARG A 79 12.87 -10.80 10.41
C ARG A 79 12.82 -9.49 9.62
N LEU A 80 13.19 -9.54 8.35
CA LEU A 80 13.16 -8.37 7.46
C LEU A 80 11.73 -7.97 7.13
N LEU A 81 10.85 -8.96 6.86
CA LEU A 81 9.42 -8.72 6.64
C LEU A 81 8.74 -8.09 7.86
N GLU A 82 9.05 -8.51 9.07
CA GLU A 82 8.52 -7.91 10.30
C GLU A 82 8.89 -6.42 10.40
N ILE A 83 10.11 -6.05 10.01
CA ILE A 83 10.55 -4.65 9.96
C ILE A 83 9.76 -3.89 8.90
N TRP A 84 9.63 -4.46 7.69
CA TRP A 84 8.98 -3.80 6.56
C TRP A 84 7.47 -3.72 6.68
N ARG A 85 6.83 -4.63 7.39
CA ARG A 85 5.40 -4.59 7.75
C ARG A 85 5.06 -3.52 8.79
N ASN A 86 6.05 -3.05 9.53
CA ASN A 86 5.83 -2.05 10.58
C ASN A 86 5.63 -0.66 9.96
N PRO A 87 4.47 0.02 10.13
CA PRO A 87 4.19 1.29 9.49
C PRO A 87 5.08 2.45 10.00
N ARG A 88 5.72 2.30 11.16
CA ARG A 88 6.65 3.30 11.70
C ARG A 88 8.09 3.08 11.23
N LYS A 89 8.50 1.84 11.02
CA LYS A 89 9.82 1.46 10.49
C LYS A 89 9.76 1.37 8.98
N GLY A 90 9.14 0.34 8.44
CA GLY A 90 8.96 0.10 7.02
C GLY A 90 10.25 -0.03 6.23
N ILE A 91 10.13 -0.20 4.92
CA ILE A 91 11.22 0.02 3.98
C ILE A 91 11.34 1.51 3.70
N ARG A 92 12.57 2.06 3.60
CA ARG A 92 12.82 3.49 3.54
C ARG A 92 13.77 3.86 2.42
N PHE A 93 13.56 5.04 1.88
CA PHE A 93 14.50 5.77 1.05
C PHE A 93 14.65 7.18 1.65
N GLU A 94 15.87 7.65 1.80
CA GLU A 94 16.20 8.99 2.26
C GLU A 94 16.91 9.73 1.13
N ASP A 95 16.48 10.95 0.84
CA ASP A 95 17.12 11.82 -0.13
C ASP A 95 18.27 12.62 0.50
N GLU A 96 19.01 13.35 -0.33
CA GLU A 96 20.17 14.19 0.08
C GLU A 96 19.79 15.32 1.05
N ASN A 97 18.52 15.69 1.14
CA ASN A 97 17.98 16.70 2.05
C ASN A 97 17.43 16.10 3.36
N GLY A 98 17.59 14.79 3.56
CA GLY A 98 17.09 14.06 4.72
C GLY A 98 15.59 13.76 4.68
N ASN A 99 14.88 14.02 3.57
CA ASN A 99 13.48 13.64 3.44
C ASN A 99 13.36 12.12 3.26
N ILE A 100 12.38 11.53 3.93
CA ILE A 100 12.19 10.09 3.95
C ILE A 100 10.88 9.71 3.27
N LEU A 101 10.98 8.80 2.29
CA LEU A 101 9.84 8.04 1.79
C LEU A 101 9.88 6.65 2.42
N ARG A 102 8.80 6.24 3.07
CA ARG A 102 8.70 4.92 3.69
C ARG A 102 7.45 4.17 3.27
N GLY A 103 7.53 2.83 3.24
CA GLY A 103 6.41 1.94 2.93
C GLY A 103 6.31 0.79 3.90
N ALA A 104 5.09 0.34 4.19
CA ALA A 104 4.82 -0.88 4.93
C ALA A 104 4.32 -1.94 3.94
N ILE A 105 5.18 -2.91 3.63
CA ILE A 105 4.91 -3.97 2.65
C ILE A 105 4.28 -5.16 3.38
N ASP A 106 3.17 -5.70 2.88
CA ASP A 106 2.48 -6.82 3.52
C ASP A 106 3.23 -8.14 3.34
N ASN A 107 3.62 -8.46 2.09
CA ASN A 107 4.41 -9.64 1.79
C ASN A 107 5.17 -9.49 0.46
N LEU A 108 6.04 -10.45 0.23
CA LEU A 108 6.86 -10.53 -0.97
C LEU A 108 6.90 -11.97 -1.50
N LEU A 109 6.90 -12.07 -2.82
CA LEU A 109 7.19 -13.31 -3.53
C LEU A 109 8.57 -13.20 -4.20
N LYS A 110 9.16 -14.35 -4.51
CA LYS A 110 10.38 -14.45 -5.32
C LYS A 110 10.09 -15.18 -6.62
N ASN A 111 10.62 -14.61 -7.71
CA ASN A 111 10.77 -15.27 -8.99
C ASN A 111 12.28 -15.36 -9.27
N LYS A 112 12.90 -16.52 -8.99
CA LYS A 112 14.36 -16.66 -8.97
C LYS A 112 14.98 -15.62 -8.03
N GLU A 113 15.78 -14.67 -8.55
CA GLU A 113 16.43 -13.63 -7.74
C GLU A 113 15.58 -12.36 -7.60
N LYS A 114 14.56 -12.18 -8.45
CA LYS A 114 13.72 -10.99 -8.42
C LYS A 114 12.60 -11.08 -7.40
N ILE A 115 12.30 -9.96 -6.81
CA ILE A 115 11.23 -9.79 -5.82
C ILE A 115 9.96 -9.26 -6.48
N ILE A 116 8.81 -9.73 -6.01
CA ILE A 116 7.48 -9.27 -6.42
C ILE A 116 6.74 -8.85 -5.16
N VAL A 117 6.21 -7.63 -5.15
CA VAL A 117 5.34 -7.17 -4.05
C VAL A 117 4.00 -7.90 -4.11
N LEU A 118 3.56 -8.43 -2.98
CA LEU A 118 2.23 -9.00 -2.77
C LEU A 118 1.53 -8.21 -1.67
N ASP A 119 0.47 -7.53 -2.02
CA ASP A 119 -0.28 -6.66 -1.12
C ASP A 119 -1.71 -7.18 -0.94
N TYR A 120 -2.15 -7.32 0.31
CA TYR A 120 -3.47 -7.83 0.65
C TYR A 120 -4.50 -6.72 0.73
N LYS A 121 -5.69 -6.98 0.21
CA LYS A 121 -6.79 -6.02 0.27
C LYS A 121 -8.08 -6.71 0.72
N THR A 122 -8.67 -6.25 1.81
CA THR A 122 -10.00 -6.69 2.25
C THR A 122 -11.04 -5.69 1.79
N ARG A 123 -12.11 -6.19 1.19
CA ARG A 123 -13.23 -5.39 0.70
C ARG A 123 -14.56 -5.96 1.17
N GLY A 124 -15.58 -5.11 1.24
CA GLY A 124 -16.94 -5.55 1.55
C GLY A 124 -17.73 -6.09 0.35
N TYR A 125 -17.18 -5.93 -0.88
CA TYR A 125 -17.88 -6.28 -2.13
C TYR A 125 -16.88 -6.80 -3.16
N GLU A 126 -17.40 -7.52 -4.16
CA GLU A 126 -16.62 -7.92 -5.34
C GLU A 126 -15.97 -6.72 -6.04
N LEU A 127 -14.89 -6.98 -6.77
CA LEU A 127 -14.10 -5.96 -7.42
C LEU A 127 -14.81 -5.40 -8.65
N LYS A 128 -14.76 -4.06 -8.78
CA LYS A 128 -15.04 -3.39 -10.06
C LYS A 128 -13.76 -3.35 -10.89
N GLU A 129 -13.88 -3.23 -12.21
CA GLU A 129 -12.74 -3.15 -13.14
C GLU A 129 -11.74 -2.03 -12.78
N THR A 130 -12.24 -0.91 -12.27
CA THR A 130 -11.42 0.25 -11.88
C THR A 130 -10.76 0.10 -10.50
N THR A 131 -11.14 -0.91 -9.71
CA THR A 131 -10.65 -1.10 -8.34
C THR A 131 -9.12 -1.15 -8.24
N PRO A 132 -8.37 -1.83 -9.14
CA PRO A 132 -6.90 -1.91 -9.03
C PRO A 132 -6.20 -0.56 -9.16
N ASN A 133 -6.79 0.39 -9.89
CA ASN A 133 -6.19 1.70 -10.14
C ASN A 133 -5.96 2.51 -8.85
N TYR A 134 -6.76 2.27 -7.81
CA TYR A 134 -6.60 2.94 -6.52
C TYR A 134 -5.31 2.53 -5.78
N TYR A 135 -4.73 1.38 -6.12
CA TYR A 135 -3.57 0.83 -5.42
C TYR A 135 -2.29 0.90 -6.25
N LYS A 136 -2.38 1.36 -7.51
CA LYS A 136 -1.25 1.38 -8.44
C LYS A 136 -0.08 2.20 -7.91
N ASP A 137 -0.33 3.43 -7.46
CA ASP A 137 0.72 4.30 -6.92
C ASP A 137 1.40 3.69 -5.69
N GLN A 138 0.65 3.00 -4.83
CA GLN A 138 1.19 2.29 -3.67
C GLN A 138 2.19 1.20 -4.12
N LEU A 139 1.84 0.40 -5.13
CA LEU A 139 2.71 -0.65 -5.66
C LEU A 139 3.94 -0.07 -6.36
N ASP A 140 3.78 1.02 -7.13
CA ASP A 140 4.87 1.74 -7.76
C ASP A 140 5.89 2.24 -6.71
N ILE A 141 5.38 2.81 -5.59
CA ILE A 141 6.20 3.29 -4.48
C ILE A 141 6.92 2.13 -3.78
N TYR A 142 6.25 1.01 -3.52
CA TYR A 142 6.90 -0.14 -2.88
C TYR A 142 8.04 -0.70 -3.73
N ASN A 143 7.85 -0.83 -5.03
CA ASN A 143 8.90 -1.27 -5.94
C ASN A 143 10.04 -0.25 -6.07
N PHE A 144 9.72 1.05 -6.10
CA PHE A 144 10.73 2.11 -6.03
C PHE A 144 11.59 1.98 -4.76
N LEU A 145 10.96 1.81 -3.60
CA LEU A 145 11.66 1.63 -2.33
C LEU A 145 12.55 0.38 -2.33
N LEU A 146 12.05 -0.75 -2.82
CA LEU A 146 12.84 -1.98 -2.94
C LEU A 146 14.07 -1.76 -3.83
N ARG A 147 13.91 -1.16 -5.02
CA ARG A 147 15.02 -0.88 -5.94
C ARG A 147 16.04 0.11 -5.35
N LYS A 148 15.58 1.13 -4.61
CA LYS A 148 16.47 2.08 -3.90
C LYS A 148 17.26 1.41 -2.75
N ASN A 149 16.79 0.28 -2.24
CA ASN A 149 17.49 -0.53 -1.25
C ASN A 149 18.29 -1.69 -1.86
N GLY A 150 18.52 -1.69 -3.19
CA GLY A 150 19.38 -2.67 -3.87
C GLY A 150 18.71 -4.00 -4.21
N TYR A 151 17.37 -4.10 -4.08
CA TYR A 151 16.63 -5.30 -4.47
C TYR A 151 16.18 -5.21 -5.94
N GLU A 152 16.45 -6.24 -6.71
CA GLU A 152 15.84 -6.38 -8.03
C GLU A 152 14.38 -6.80 -7.91
N THR A 153 13.49 -6.10 -8.60
CA THR A 153 12.05 -6.43 -8.63
C THR A 153 11.61 -6.76 -10.04
N GLU A 154 10.56 -7.57 -10.16
CA GLU A 154 9.84 -7.68 -11.41
C GLU A 154 9.13 -6.37 -11.75
N ASP A 155 8.74 -6.19 -13.02
CA ASP A 155 8.00 -5.01 -13.49
C ASP A 155 6.49 -5.13 -13.25
N TYR A 156 6.12 -6.01 -12.32
CA TYR A 156 4.75 -6.20 -11.86
C TYR A 156 4.71 -6.54 -10.37
N SER A 157 3.53 -6.36 -9.78
CA SER A 157 3.19 -6.74 -8.42
C SER A 157 1.85 -7.45 -8.40
N TYR A 158 1.52 -8.09 -7.29
CA TYR A 158 0.21 -8.71 -7.08
C TYR A 158 -0.60 -7.97 -6.03
N LEU A 159 -1.90 -7.79 -6.32
CA LEU A 159 -2.94 -7.46 -5.36
C LEU A 159 -3.77 -8.71 -5.10
N LEU A 160 -3.82 -9.16 -3.87
CA LEU A 160 -4.66 -10.27 -3.45
C LEU A 160 -5.85 -9.73 -2.66
N PHE A 161 -7.01 -9.77 -3.28
CA PHE A 161 -8.25 -9.30 -2.70
C PHE A 161 -9.00 -10.40 -1.98
N TYR A 162 -9.55 -10.06 -0.80
CA TYR A 162 -10.49 -10.88 -0.04
C TYR A 162 -11.81 -10.12 0.07
N TYR A 163 -12.91 -10.75 -0.29
CA TYR A 163 -14.26 -10.19 -0.17
C TYR A 163 -15.26 -11.26 0.23
N PRO A 164 -16.31 -10.92 1.02
CA PRO A 164 -17.30 -11.89 1.47
C PRO A 164 -18.10 -12.41 0.28
N GLU A 165 -18.39 -13.71 0.27
CA GLU A 165 -19.15 -14.39 -0.76
C GLU A 165 -20.49 -14.89 -0.22
N GLU A 166 -20.45 -15.66 0.88
CA GLU A 166 -21.66 -16.25 1.47
C GLU A 166 -21.51 -16.49 2.98
N VAL A 167 -22.64 -16.83 3.60
CA VAL A 167 -22.64 -17.42 4.94
C VAL A 167 -22.99 -18.91 4.78
N ASN A 168 -22.09 -19.78 5.16
CA ASN A 168 -22.28 -21.23 5.03
C ASN A 168 -23.28 -21.76 6.08
N LYS A 169 -23.70 -23.06 5.93
CA LYS A 169 -24.65 -23.71 6.83
C LYS A 169 -24.24 -23.75 8.31
N ARG A 170 -22.97 -23.50 8.62
CA ARG A 170 -22.41 -23.43 10.00
C ARG A 170 -22.40 -22.00 10.56
N GLY A 171 -22.90 -21.02 9.81
CA GLY A 171 -22.88 -19.61 10.21
C GLY A 171 -21.53 -18.92 9.99
N ASN A 172 -20.54 -19.55 9.33
CA ASN A 172 -19.26 -18.91 9.03
C ASN A 172 -19.37 -18.08 7.76
N ILE A 173 -18.79 -16.87 7.78
CA ILE A 173 -18.63 -16.05 6.57
C ILE A 173 -17.50 -16.61 5.74
N VAL A 174 -17.80 -16.96 4.50
CA VAL A 174 -16.84 -17.41 3.50
C VAL A 174 -16.36 -16.21 2.70
N PHE A 175 -15.04 -16.06 2.57
CA PHE A 175 -14.43 -15.04 1.73
C PHE A 175 -13.93 -15.69 0.43
N ASN A 176 -14.28 -15.07 -0.69
CA ASN A 176 -13.65 -15.36 -1.96
C ASN A 176 -12.35 -14.56 -2.10
N THR A 177 -11.46 -15.01 -2.98
CA THR A 177 -10.20 -14.31 -3.23
C THR A 177 -9.99 -14.11 -4.73
N LYS A 178 -9.40 -12.96 -5.09
CA LYS A 178 -9.03 -12.64 -6.47
C LYS A 178 -7.63 -12.06 -6.52
N LEU A 179 -6.76 -12.72 -7.27
CA LEU A 179 -5.40 -12.24 -7.52
C LEU A 179 -5.38 -11.39 -8.79
N LEU A 180 -4.78 -10.22 -8.73
CA LEU A 180 -4.59 -9.34 -9.87
C LEU A 180 -3.12 -9.02 -10.04
N LYS A 181 -2.61 -9.20 -11.26
CA LYS A 181 -1.27 -8.80 -11.67
C LYS A 181 -1.30 -7.36 -12.15
N ILE A 182 -0.52 -6.49 -11.53
CA ILE A 182 -0.49 -5.05 -11.79
C ILE A 182 0.90 -4.66 -12.29
N GLN A 183 0.97 -4.01 -13.44
CA GLN A 183 2.21 -3.47 -13.98
C GLN A 183 2.71 -2.32 -13.12
N VAL A 184 4.01 -2.31 -12.85
CA VAL A 184 4.69 -1.34 -11.99
C VAL A 184 5.44 -0.31 -12.82
N ASN A 185 5.39 0.94 -12.37
CA ASN A 185 6.14 2.06 -12.94
C ASN A 185 6.86 2.84 -11.82
N THR A 186 8.11 2.52 -11.56
CA THR A 186 8.89 3.22 -10.52
C THR A 186 9.23 4.67 -10.87
N LYS A 187 9.16 5.07 -12.14
CA LYS A 187 9.29 6.48 -12.54
C LYS A 187 8.10 7.29 -12.03
N ASN A 188 6.87 6.72 -12.10
CA ASN A 188 5.70 7.35 -11.52
C ASN A 188 5.87 7.60 -10.00
N ALA A 189 6.44 6.64 -9.27
CA ALA A 189 6.74 6.82 -7.84
C ALA A 189 7.72 7.97 -7.58
N GLU A 190 8.75 8.10 -8.41
CA GLU A 190 9.72 9.20 -8.33
C GLU A 190 9.08 10.55 -8.65
N GLU A 191 8.21 10.62 -9.64
CA GLU A 191 7.46 11.83 -10.00
C GLU A 191 6.51 12.26 -8.88
N ILE A 192 5.78 11.31 -8.28
CA ILE A 192 4.91 11.56 -7.12
C ILE A 192 5.73 12.10 -5.94
N TRP A 193 6.90 11.51 -5.67
CA TRP A 193 7.82 11.96 -4.62
C TRP A 193 8.29 13.40 -4.85
N LYS A 194 8.80 13.71 -6.05
CA LYS A 194 9.25 15.05 -6.42
C LYS A 194 8.13 16.08 -6.33
N LYS A 195 6.93 15.74 -6.82
CA LYS A 195 5.74 16.58 -6.73
C LYS A 195 5.37 16.87 -5.27
N ALA A 196 5.42 15.87 -4.40
CA ALA A 196 5.11 16.04 -2.99
C ALA A 196 6.07 17.04 -2.32
N LEU A 197 7.37 16.91 -2.55
CA LEU A 197 8.37 17.83 -2.02
C LEU A 197 8.21 19.26 -2.56
N SER A 198 7.91 19.41 -3.84
CA SER A 198 7.62 20.72 -4.45
C SER A 198 6.42 21.41 -3.78
N ILE A 199 5.33 20.68 -3.52
CA ILE A 199 4.16 21.21 -2.80
C ILE A 199 4.54 21.59 -1.37
N LEU A 200 5.37 20.81 -0.69
CA LEU A 200 5.77 21.07 0.68
C LEU A 200 6.75 22.27 0.82
N SER A 201 7.50 22.61 -0.20
CA SER A 201 8.42 23.75 -0.23
C SER A 201 7.79 25.04 -0.77
N GLY A 202 6.73 24.93 -1.59
CA GLY A 202 6.06 26.07 -2.22
C GLY A 202 5.02 26.76 -1.34
N ASP A 203 4.18 27.59 -1.94
CA ASP A 203 3.03 28.23 -1.30
C ASP A 203 1.90 27.23 -1.00
N ILE A 204 0.92 27.63 -0.18
CA ILE A 204 -0.25 26.79 0.09
C ILE A 204 -1.10 26.73 -1.18
N PRO A 205 -1.23 25.54 -1.81
CA PRO A 205 -1.98 25.42 -3.05
C PRO A 205 -3.49 25.58 -2.84
N GLU A 206 -4.21 25.80 -3.94
CA GLU A 206 -5.66 25.73 -3.95
C GLU A 206 -6.16 24.35 -3.55
N SER A 207 -7.36 24.28 -2.98
CA SER A 207 -7.99 23.02 -2.65
C SER A 207 -8.51 22.32 -3.91
N SER A 208 -8.45 21.00 -3.93
CA SER A 208 -9.17 20.24 -4.97
C SER A 208 -10.67 20.56 -4.91
N GLU A 209 -11.29 20.68 -6.08
CA GLU A 209 -12.73 21.01 -6.21
C GLU A 209 -13.63 20.05 -5.43
N ASN A 210 -13.27 18.76 -5.39
CA ASN A 210 -14.04 17.71 -4.72
C ASN A 210 -13.65 17.48 -3.26
N CYS A 211 -12.75 18.27 -2.69
CA CYS A 211 -12.32 18.09 -1.30
C CYS A 211 -13.42 18.53 -0.32
N GLN A 212 -14.12 17.55 0.26
CA GLN A 212 -15.21 17.78 1.19
C GLN A 212 -14.77 18.51 2.46
N PHE A 213 -13.55 18.25 2.94
CA PHE A 213 -12.97 18.92 4.11
C PHE A 213 -12.77 20.42 3.87
N CYS A 214 -12.22 20.80 2.71
CA CYS A 214 -12.05 22.20 2.36
C CYS A 214 -13.39 22.90 2.07
N LYS A 215 -14.36 22.17 1.46
CA LYS A 215 -15.72 22.69 1.26
C LYS A 215 -16.41 22.97 2.60
N TRP A 216 -16.32 22.03 3.54
CA TRP A 216 -16.90 22.20 4.86
C TRP A 216 -16.24 23.35 5.61
N ALA A 217 -14.91 23.40 5.68
CA ALA A 217 -14.19 24.47 6.37
C ALA A 217 -14.56 25.87 5.87
N ARG A 218 -14.76 26.04 4.53
CA ARG A 218 -15.19 27.32 3.96
C ARG A 218 -16.63 27.73 4.30
N LYS A 219 -17.49 26.77 4.69
CA LYS A 219 -18.87 27.06 5.07
C LYS A 219 -19.04 27.49 6.53
N VAL A 220 -18.06 27.15 7.38
CA VAL A 220 -18.12 27.41 8.83
C VAL A 220 -17.09 28.43 9.31
N ALA A 221 -16.24 28.94 8.41
CA ALA A 221 -15.32 30.08 8.66
C ALA A 221 -15.99 31.41 8.30
#